data_34894153877e6e5f4df6de3eaaee5d02
#
_entry.id   34894153877e6e5f4df6de3eaaee5d02
#
_cell.length_a   1.000
_cell.length_b   1.000
_cell.length_c   1.000
_cell.angle_alpha   90.00
_cell.angle_beta   90.00
_cell.angle_gamma   90.00
#
_symmetry.space_group_name_H-M   'P 1'
#
loop_
_entity.id
_entity.type
_entity.pdbx_description
1 polymer ?
#
loop_
_entity_poly.entity_id
_entity_poly.type
_entity_poly.pdbx_seq_one_letter_code
_entity_poly.pdbx_strand_id
1 'polypeptide(L)'
;MPKIIYCSRTHSQLAQVQRECKNLAFKPRTVLVASRDHLCVNASINVNKGFALNAACQASKKGINPCSYYKNLENGKTHMSWDPMDIEEIHTLAKKWTYCPYYTTKDRVAGADLIFMPYNYLIDEKIRENFELNYNNSIIIFDEAHNVAPSSEEVTSFEVKSGYLDKCVLELKSLHETKSTNDDKEYKTNDD
;
A
#
# COMPACT_ATOMS: atom_id res chain seq x y z
N MET A 1 -22.49 -10.82 -11.21
CA MET A 1 -22.15 -9.68 -12.08
C MET A 1 -20.65 -9.62 -12.26
N PRO A 2 -20.12 -9.17 -13.40
CA PRO A 2 -18.70 -8.92 -13.54
C PRO A 2 -18.27 -7.82 -12.56
N LYS A 3 -17.08 -7.93 -12.01
CA LYS A 3 -16.48 -6.90 -11.17
C LYS A 3 -16.02 -5.74 -12.06
N ILE A 4 -16.21 -4.51 -11.62
CA ILE A 4 -15.75 -3.31 -12.34
C ILE A 4 -14.51 -2.76 -11.61
N ILE A 5 -13.43 -2.53 -12.33
CA ILE A 5 -12.22 -1.89 -11.85
C ILE A 5 -12.06 -0.57 -12.59
N TYR A 6 -12.25 0.53 -11.87
CA TYR A 6 -12.12 1.87 -12.41
C TYR A 6 -10.77 2.46 -12.01
N CYS A 7 -9.95 2.76 -12.99
CA CYS A 7 -8.59 3.24 -12.81
C CYS A 7 -8.42 4.65 -13.33
N SER A 8 -7.75 5.50 -12.56
CA SER A 8 -7.35 6.84 -12.96
C SER A 8 -5.88 7.11 -12.59
N ARG A 9 -5.33 8.20 -13.08
CA ARG A 9 -3.95 8.59 -12.76
C ARG A 9 -3.77 9.00 -11.30
N THR A 10 -4.75 9.70 -10.73
CA THR A 10 -4.66 10.31 -9.40
C THR A 10 -5.85 9.99 -8.50
N HIS A 11 -5.63 10.04 -7.19
CA HIS A 11 -6.70 9.89 -6.20
C HIS A 11 -7.74 11.02 -6.26
N SER A 12 -7.36 12.23 -6.70
CA SER A 12 -8.29 13.36 -6.86
C SER A 12 -9.32 13.10 -7.97
N GLN A 13 -8.88 12.51 -9.09
CA GLN A 13 -9.80 12.10 -10.16
C GLN A 13 -10.73 10.99 -9.68
N LEU A 14 -10.22 10.00 -8.96
CA LEU A 14 -11.04 8.94 -8.37
C LEU A 14 -12.09 9.51 -7.40
N ALA A 15 -11.73 10.48 -6.56
CA ALA A 15 -12.65 11.13 -5.63
C ALA A 15 -13.80 11.84 -6.34
N GLN A 16 -13.56 12.41 -7.52
CA GLN A 16 -14.61 13.02 -8.33
C GLN A 16 -15.62 11.98 -8.80
N VAL A 17 -15.14 10.86 -9.37
CA VAL A 17 -16.03 9.78 -9.85
C VAL A 17 -16.77 9.12 -8.68
N GLN A 18 -16.14 8.97 -7.53
CA GLN A 18 -16.79 8.44 -6.33
C GLN A 18 -17.95 9.33 -5.86
N ARG A 19 -17.81 10.66 -5.95
CA ARG A 19 -18.90 11.59 -5.65
C ARG A 19 -20.07 11.42 -6.61
N GLU A 20 -19.80 11.24 -7.90
CA GLU A 20 -20.86 10.96 -8.88
C GLU A 20 -21.53 9.60 -8.62
N CYS A 21 -20.77 8.59 -8.24
CA CYS A 21 -21.31 7.28 -7.86
C CYS A 21 -22.29 7.34 -6.67
N LYS A 22 -22.14 8.30 -5.76
CA LYS A 22 -23.09 8.50 -4.66
C LYS A 22 -24.49 8.86 -5.14
N ASN A 23 -24.60 9.46 -6.32
CA ASN A 23 -25.88 9.89 -6.92
C ASN A 23 -26.57 8.80 -7.73
N LEU A 24 -25.93 7.65 -7.95
CA LEU A 24 -26.53 6.55 -8.71
C LEU A 24 -27.73 5.95 -7.95
N ALA A 25 -28.79 5.62 -8.68
CA ALA A 25 -29.93 4.87 -8.13
C ALA A 25 -29.52 3.45 -7.70
N PHE A 26 -28.60 2.83 -8.44
CA PHE A 26 -27.97 1.56 -8.07
C PHE A 26 -26.81 1.81 -7.10
N LYS A 27 -26.76 1.05 -6.02
CA LYS A 27 -25.74 1.17 -4.97
C LYS A 27 -24.78 -0.04 -5.02
N PRO A 28 -23.71 0.02 -5.83
CA PRO A 28 -22.70 -1.04 -5.87
C PRO A 28 -21.91 -1.07 -4.56
N ARG A 29 -21.42 -2.22 -4.18
CA ARG A 29 -20.43 -2.32 -3.11
C ARG A 29 -19.11 -1.80 -3.63
N THR A 30 -18.65 -0.67 -3.09
CA THR A 30 -17.45 0.00 -3.56
C THR A 30 -16.28 -0.15 -2.61
N VAL A 31 -15.06 -0.10 -3.14
CA VAL A 31 -13.83 0.00 -2.37
C VAL A 31 -12.83 0.90 -3.08
N LEU A 32 -12.12 1.74 -2.33
CA LEU A 32 -10.98 2.51 -2.80
C LEU A 32 -9.68 1.82 -2.37
N VAL A 33 -8.86 1.45 -3.34
CA VAL A 33 -7.52 0.91 -3.11
C VAL A 33 -6.50 2.04 -3.16
N ALA A 34 -5.71 2.16 -2.10
CA ALA A 34 -4.65 3.15 -2.00
C ALA A 34 -3.48 2.64 -1.15
N SER A 35 -2.33 3.31 -1.25
CA SER A 35 -1.13 2.95 -0.49
C SER A 35 -1.25 3.26 1.00
N ARG A 36 -0.34 2.72 1.79
CA ARG A 36 -0.22 3.10 3.21
C ARG A 36 0.08 4.58 3.40
N ASP A 37 0.83 5.21 2.47
CA ASP A 37 1.10 6.64 2.50
C ASP A 37 -0.17 7.48 2.47
N HIS A 38 -1.19 6.99 1.75
CA HIS A 38 -2.49 7.64 1.65
C HIS A 38 -3.49 7.22 2.72
N LEU A 39 -3.44 5.97 3.19
CA LEU A 39 -4.49 5.43 4.08
C LEU A 39 -4.08 5.34 5.55
N CYS A 40 -2.79 5.38 5.91
CA CYS A 40 -2.39 5.22 7.29
C CYS A 40 -2.81 6.42 8.15
N VAL A 41 -3.61 6.17 9.17
CA VAL A 41 -4.11 7.19 10.12
C VAL A 41 -3.37 7.17 11.47
N ASN A 42 -2.46 6.22 11.68
CA ASN A 42 -1.66 6.16 12.91
C ASN A 42 -0.53 7.18 12.85
N ALA A 43 -0.63 8.23 13.65
CA ALA A 43 0.33 9.34 13.67
C ALA A 43 1.76 8.89 14.00
N SER A 44 1.93 7.89 14.88
CA SER A 44 3.26 7.41 15.27
C SER A 44 4.00 6.69 14.15
N ILE A 45 3.28 6.12 13.18
CA ILE A 45 3.83 5.36 12.06
C ILE A 45 3.90 6.23 10.81
N ASN A 46 2.90 7.07 10.58
CA ASN A 46 2.73 7.86 9.36
C ASN A 46 3.70 9.05 9.24
N VAL A 47 4.55 9.28 10.22
CA VAL A 47 5.71 10.19 10.09
C VAL A 47 6.71 9.68 9.05
N ASN A 48 6.77 8.39 8.85
CA ASN A 48 7.56 7.74 7.80
C ASN A 48 6.82 7.80 6.47
N LYS A 49 7.54 7.62 5.37
CA LYS A 49 6.99 7.57 4.01
C LYS A 49 7.57 6.40 3.22
N GLY A 50 6.86 5.96 2.20
CA GLY A 50 7.30 4.93 1.26
C GLY A 50 7.74 3.63 1.95
N PHE A 51 8.96 3.19 1.65
CA PHE A 51 9.52 1.95 2.20
C PHE A 51 9.61 1.97 3.74
N ALA A 52 10.05 3.09 4.33
CA ALA A 52 10.17 3.22 5.78
C ALA A 52 8.81 3.09 6.49
N LEU A 53 7.74 3.67 5.92
CA LEU A 53 6.37 3.49 6.41
C LEU A 53 5.93 2.03 6.33
N ASN A 54 6.22 1.35 5.23
CA ASN A 54 5.88 -0.05 5.05
C ASN A 54 6.59 -0.93 6.11
N ALA A 55 7.88 -0.72 6.33
CA ALA A 55 8.67 -1.44 7.32
C ALA A 55 8.15 -1.17 8.75
N ALA A 56 7.92 0.09 9.12
CA ALA A 56 7.38 0.48 10.41
C ALA A 56 5.98 -0.12 10.66
N CYS A 57 5.11 -0.14 9.64
CA CYS A 57 3.79 -0.76 9.72
C CYS A 57 3.89 -2.27 9.96
N GLN A 58 4.76 -2.98 9.24
CA GLN A 58 4.96 -4.41 9.41
C GLN A 58 5.51 -4.76 10.79
N ALA A 59 6.49 -3.99 11.27
CA ALA A 59 7.03 -4.13 12.62
C ALA A 59 5.96 -3.92 13.69
N SER A 60 5.10 -2.90 13.52
CA SER A 60 3.99 -2.60 14.45
C SER A 60 2.90 -3.67 14.47
N LYS A 61 2.79 -4.53 13.47
CA LYS A 61 1.81 -5.63 13.49
C LYS A 61 2.22 -6.74 14.46
N LYS A 62 3.52 -7.02 14.54
CA LYS A 62 4.10 -8.17 15.28
C LYS A 62 4.79 -7.76 16.58
N GLY A 63 4.87 -6.47 16.87
CA GLY A 63 5.59 -5.95 18.04
C GLY A 63 4.88 -6.16 19.38
N ILE A 64 5.59 -5.87 20.46
CA ILE A 64 5.05 -5.93 21.84
C ILE A 64 3.88 -4.94 22.01
N ASN A 65 3.93 -3.79 21.34
CA ASN A 65 2.87 -2.80 21.32
C ASN A 65 2.29 -2.71 19.88
N PRO A 66 1.35 -3.58 19.53
CA PRO A 66 0.80 -3.61 18.19
C PRO A 66 -0.01 -2.35 17.89
N CYS A 67 -0.03 -1.96 16.60
CA CYS A 67 -0.84 -0.85 16.14
C CYS A 67 -2.31 -1.04 16.54
N SER A 68 -2.85 -0.13 17.34
CA SER A 68 -4.23 -0.20 17.87
C SER A 68 -5.28 -0.25 16.76
N TYR A 69 -5.06 0.46 15.66
CA TYR A 69 -5.94 0.44 14.50
C TYR A 69 -5.98 -0.94 13.83
N TYR A 70 -4.83 -1.61 13.72
CA TYR A 70 -4.76 -2.96 13.15
C TYR A 70 -5.34 -4.01 14.10
N LYS A 71 -5.03 -3.94 15.39
CA LYS A 71 -5.57 -4.83 16.42
C LYS A 71 -7.10 -4.79 16.50
N ASN A 72 -7.69 -3.60 16.36
CA ASN A 72 -9.14 -3.47 16.35
C ASN A 72 -9.78 -4.10 15.11
N LEU A 73 -9.11 -4.08 13.96
CA LEU A 73 -9.56 -4.77 12.76
C LEU A 73 -9.56 -6.29 12.97
N GLU A 74 -8.50 -6.86 13.53
CA GLU A 74 -8.43 -8.29 13.88
C GLU A 74 -9.55 -8.72 14.83
N ASN A 75 -9.98 -7.82 15.71
CA ASN A 75 -11.13 -8.04 16.60
C ASN A 75 -12.51 -7.82 15.94
N GLY A 76 -12.57 -7.70 14.62
CA GLY A 76 -13.80 -7.49 13.85
C GLY A 76 -14.42 -6.09 13.99
N LYS A 77 -13.71 -5.12 14.55
CA LYS A 77 -14.19 -3.74 14.74
C LYS A 77 -13.98 -2.91 13.48
N THR A 78 -14.80 -3.13 12.46
CA THR A 78 -14.83 -2.28 11.28
C THR A 78 -16.24 -1.74 11.07
N HIS A 79 -16.34 -0.44 10.80
CA HIS A 79 -17.59 0.28 10.54
C HIS A 79 -17.57 0.97 9.16
N MET A 80 -16.75 0.46 8.25
CA MET A 80 -16.66 0.99 6.91
C MET A 80 -17.90 0.60 6.09
N SER A 81 -18.60 1.58 5.54
CA SER A 81 -19.70 1.35 4.59
C SER A 81 -19.19 0.78 3.27
N TRP A 82 -20.10 0.21 2.48
CA TRP A 82 -19.87 -0.15 1.08
C TRP A 82 -20.13 1.02 0.12
N ASP A 83 -20.58 2.17 0.64
CA ASP A 83 -20.80 3.36 -0.18
C ASP A 83 -19.45 3.92 -0.71
N PRO A 84 -19.48 4.63 -1.83
CA PRO A 84 -18.30 5.32 -2.35
C PRO A 84 -17.77 6.32 -1.32
N MET A 85 -16.50 6.19 -0.96
CA MET A 85 -15.83 7.08 0.01
C MET A 85 -14.46 7.48 -0.52
N ASP A 86 -14.16 8.78 -0.46
CA ASP A 86 -12.82 9.27 -0.73
C ASP A 86 -11.87 9.05 0.47
N ILE A 87 -10.58 9.40 0.28
CA ILE A 87 -9.56 9.18 1.31
C ILE A 87 -9.87 9.93 2.60
N GLU A 88 -10.43 11.13 2.52
CA GLU A 88 -10.70 11.99 3.68
C GLU A 88 -11.87 11.43 4.50
N GLU A 89 -12.91 10.96 3.83
CA GLU A 89 -14.04 10.26 4.46
C GLU A 89 -13.58 8.96 5.15
N ILE A 90 -12.74 8.18 4.46
CA ILE A 90 -12.13 6.96 5.02
C ILE A 90 -11.29 7.29 6.26
N HIS A 91 -10.46 8.34 6.22
CA HIS A 91 -9.66 8.77 7.36
C HIS A 91 -10.52 9.20 8.55
N THR A 92 -11.58 9.95 8.28
CA THR A 92 -12.52 10.43 9.32
C THR A 92 -13.17 9.25 10.04
N LEU A 93 -13.68 8.29 9.29
CA LEU A 93 -14.29 7.09 9.85
C LEU A 93 -13.27 6.21 10.58
N ALA A 94 -12.09 6.01 9.99
CA ALA A 94 -11.04 5.19 10.59
C ALA A 94 -10.55 5.75 11.92
N LYS A 95 -10.41 7.07 12.05
CA LYS A 95 -10.08 7.73 13.32
C LYS A 95 -11.21 7.62 14.34
N LYS A 96 -12.46 7.86 13.91
CA LYS A 96 -13.65 7.78 14.78
C LYS A 96 -13.82 6.40 15.41
N TRP A 97 -13.63 5.35 14.61
CA TRP A 97 -13.87 3.96 15.02
C TRP A 97 -12.58 3.18 15.32
N THR A 98 -11.44 3.84 15.21
CA THR A 98 -10.09 3.28 15.49
C THR A 98 -9.85 1.94 14.77
N TYR A 99 -10.01 1.88 13.45
CA TYR A 99 -9.66 0.73 12.62
C TYR A 99 -8.65 1.09 11.54
N CYS A 100 -7.87 0.11 11.07
CA CYS A 100 -6.87 0.33 10.02
C CYS A 100 -7.53 0.42 8.64
N PRO A 101 -7.57 1.59 7.98
CA PRO A 101 -8.23 1.71 6.68
C PRO A 101 -7.51 0.94 5.58
N TYR A 102 -6.18 0.88 5.60
CA TYR A 102 -5.39 0.15 4.59
C TYR A 102 -5.74 -1.35 4.55
N TYR A 103 -5.72 -2.02 5.69
CA TYR A 103 -6.06 -3.44 5.73
C TYR A 103 -7.56 -3.68 5.54
N THR A 104 -8.42 -2.79 6.05
CA THR A 104 -9.86 -2.88 5.81
C THR A 104 -10.19 -2.80 4.32
N THR A 105 -9.59 -1.87 3.57
CA THR A 105 -9.82 -1.78 2.11
C THR A 105 -9.27 -3.00 1.39
N LYS A 106 -8.09 -3.49 1.78
CA LYS A 106 -7.51 -4.70 1.20
C LYS A 106 -8.41 -5.92 1.36
N ASP A 107 -8.92 -6.17 2.56
CA ASP A 107 -9.80 -7.31 2.86
C ASP A 107 -11.14 -7.22 2.11
N ARG A 108 -11.60 -6.01 1.81
CA ARG A 108 -12.89 -5.78 1.14
C ARG A 108 -12.84 -5.90 -0.38
N VAL A 109 -11.67 -5.85 -0.99
CA VAL A 109 -11.50 -5.94 -2.45
C VAL A 109 -12.20 -7.17 -3.04
N ALA A 110 -12.11 -8.32 -2.38
CA ALA A 110 -12.73 -9.55 -2.86
C ALA A 110 -14.26 -9.45 -2.95
N GLY A 111 -14.90 -8.75 -2.01
CA GLY A 111 -16.36 -8.58 -1.92
C GLY A 111 -16.91 -7.38 -2.68
N ALA A 112 -16.08 -6.53 -3.28
CA ALA A 112 -16.51 -5.32 -3.97
C ALA A 112 -17.05 -5.63 -5.37
N ASP A 113 -18.07 -4.88 -5.79
CA ASP A 113 -18.63 -4.87 -7.16
C ASP A 113 -17.88 -3.85 -8.03
N LEU A 114 -17.46 -2.70 -7.43
CA LEU A 114 -16.74 -1.62 -8.07
C LEU A 114 -15.51 -1.24 -7.25
N ILE A 115 -14.33 -1.32 -7.85
CA ILE A 115 -13.04 -1.02 -7.25
C ILE A 115 -12.48 0.23 -7.90
N PHE A 116 -12.13 1.23 -7.10
CA PHE A 116 -11.40 2.42 -7.53
C PHE A 116 -9.93 2.28 -7.16
N MET A 117 -9.03 2.52 -8.12
CA MET A 117 -7.58 2.45 -7.87
C MET A 117 -6.78 3.30 -8.86
N PRO A 118 -5.58 3.77 -8.50
CA PRO A 118 -4.65 4.35 -9.45
C PRO A 118 -4.12 3.31 -10.45
N TYR A 119 -3.67 3.76 -11.64
CA TYR A 119 -3.14 2.87 -12.70
C TYR A 119 -2.02 1.95 -12.25
N ASN A 120 -1.11 2.45 -11.41
CA ASN A 120 0.05 1.69 -10.94
C ASN A 120 -0.34 0.40 -10.21
N TYR A 121 -1.55 0.31 -9.66
CA TYR A 121 -2.04 -0.93 -9.03
C TYR A 121 -2.35 -2.04 -10.04
N LEU A 122 -2.56 -1.69 -11.31
CA LEU A 122 -2.71 -2.67 -12.40
C LEU A 122 -1.41 -2.90 -13.17
N ILE A 123 -0.64 -1.82 -13.39
CA ILE A 123 0.54 -1.83 -14.25
C ILE A 123 1.73 -2.43 -13.52
N ASP A 124 1.96 -2.03 -12.25
CA ASP A 124 3.08 -2.55 -11.45
C ASP A 124 2.76 -3.95 -10.92
N GLU A 125 3.53 -4.94 -11.39
CA GLU A 125 3.38 -6.33 -11.01
C GLU A 125 3.53 -6.55 -9.50
N LYS A 126 4.51 -5.91 -8.87
CA LYS A 126 4.78 -6.04 -7.43
C LYS A 126 3.63 -5.49 -6.58
N ILE A 127 3.02 -4.38 -7.03
CA ILE A 127 1.85 -3.81 -6.35
C ILE A 127 0.63 -4.70 -6.57
N ARG A 128 0.41 -5.15 -7.80
CA ARG A 128 -0.71 -6.00 -8.19
C ARG A 128 -0.77 -7.30 -7.38
N GLU A 129 0.36 -7.98 -7.22
CA GLU A 129 0.46 -9.21 -6.43
C GLU A 129 0.07 -9.01 -4.95
N ASN A 130 0.36 -7.85 -4.38
CA ASN A 130 0.04 -7.56 -2.99
C ASN A 130 -1.46 -7.49 -2.68
N PHE A 131 -2.31 -7.26 -3.69
CA PHE A 131 -3.76 -7.11 -3.50
C PHE A 131 -4.56 -8.36 -3.87
N GLU A 132 -3.90 -9.40 -4.40
CA GLU A 132 -4.55 -10.68 -4.76
C GLU A 132 -5.83 -10.48 -5.57
N LEU A 133 -5.83 -9.50 -6.49
CA LEU A 133 -6.97 -9.18 -7.32
C LEU A 133 -7.24 -10.29 -8.32
N ASN A 134 -8.43 -10.86 -8.27
CA ASN A 134 -8.89 -11.74 -9.34
C ASN A 134 -9.49 -10.91 -10.47
N TYR A 135 -8.81 -10.85 -11.60
CA TYR A 135 -9.23 -10.13 -12.81
C TYR A 135 -10.17 -10.92 -13.70
N ASN A 136 -10.38 -12.21 -13.41
CA ASN A 136 -11.28 -13.04 -14.21
C ASN A 136 -12.70 -12.49 -14.13
N ASN A 137 -13.37 -12.41 -15.30
CA ASN A 137 -14.71 -11.86 -15.41
C ASN A 137 -14.84 -10.43 -14.85
N SER A 138 -13.83 -9.59 -15.10
CA SER A 138 -13.81 -8.19 -14.66
C SER A 138 -13.81 -7.25 -15.86
N ILE A 139 -14.43 -6.10 -15.70
CA ILE A 139 -14.40 -4.97 -16.65
C ILE A 139 -13.41 -3.95 -16.10
N ILE A 140 -12.37 -3.64 -16.87
CA ILE A 140 -11.37 -2.63 -16.48
C ILE A 140 -11.63 -1.36 -17.29
N ILE A 141 -11.76 -0.24 -16.58
CA ILE A 141 -11.98 1.08 -17.16
C ILE A 141 -10.77 1.94 -16.84
N PHE A 142 -10.09 2.43 -17.88
CA PHE A 142 -9.01 3.41 -17.74
C PHE A 142 -9.55 4.79 -18.08
N ASP A 143 -9.68 5.63 -17.07
CA ASP A 143 -10.02 7.03 -17.21
C ASP A 143 -8.81 7.80 -17.73
N GLU A 144 -8.98 8.75 -18.65
CA GLU A 144 -7.87 9.50 -19.26
C GLU A 144 -6.75 8.57 -19.79
N ALA A 145 -7.14 7.57 -20.58
CA ALA A 145 -6.26 6.45 -21.00
C ALA A 145 -4.98 6.89 -21.74
N HIS A 146 -4.91 8.13 -22.24
CA HIS A 146 -3.70 8.70 -22.82
C HIS A 146 -2.51 8.77 -21.83
N ASN A 147 -2.80 8.69 -20.52
CA ASN A 147 -1.78 8.64 -19.47
C ASN A 147 -1.26 7.23 -19.18
N VAL A 148 -1.86 6.18 -19.73
CA VAL A 148 -1.48 4.78 -19.40
C VAL A 148 -0.08 4.46 -19.90
N ALA A 149 0.26 4.84 -21.16
CA ALA A 149 1.58 4.57 -21.71
C ALA A 149 2.71 5.27 -20.92
N PRO A 150 2.66 6.60 -20.66
CA PRO A 150 3.64 7.25 -19.81
C PRO A 150 3.74 6.66 -18.40
N SER A 151 2.61 6.27 -17.79
CA SER A 151 2.62 5.64 -16.47
C SER A 151 3.28 4.26 -16.49
N SER A 152 3.12 3.50 -17.58
CA SER A 152 3.77 2.20 -17.75
C SER A 152 5.28 2.35 -17.92
N GLU A 153 5.73 3.35 -18.65
CA GLU A 153 7.15 3.68 -18.80
C GLU A 153 7.79 4.06 -17.46
N GLU A 154 7.10 4.88 -16.66
CA GLU A 154 7.56 5.29 -15.34
C GLU A 154 7.73 4.09 -14.39
N VAL A 155 6.76 3.16 -14.38
CA VAL A 155 6.80 1.96 -13.52
C VAL A 155 7.91 0.99 -13.92
N THR A 156 8.19 0.86 -15.21
CA THR A 156 9.22 -0.05 -15.73
C THR A 156 10.62 0.56 -15.78
N SER A 157 10.73 1.88 -15.59
CA SER A 157 11.98 2.61 -15.59
C SER A 157 12.55 2.73 -14.17
N PHE A 158 13.87 2.76 -14.07
CA PHE A 158 14.55 3.08 -12.82
C PHE A 158 15.77 3.95 -13.07
N GLU A 159 16.04 4.85 -12.16
CA GLU A 159 17.20 5.73 -12.17
C GLU A 159 18.16 5.32 -11.05
N VAL A 160 19.41 5.06 -11.41
CA VAL A 160 20.48 4.79 -10.45
C VAL A 160 21.43 5.99 -10.43
N LYS A 161 21.40 6.72 -9.31
CA LYS A 161 22.36 7.84 -9.10
C LYS A 161 23.71 7.28 -8.66
N SER A 162 24.81 7.73 -9.27
CA SER A 162 26.17 7.29 -8.95
C SER A 162 26.49 7.37 -7.45
N GLY A 163 26.07 8.44 -6.79
CA GLY A 163 26.26 8.60 -5.35
C GLY A 163 25.56 7.54 -4.47
N TYR A 164 24.55 6.83 -4.96
CA TYR A 164 23.99 5.67 -4.25
C TYR A 164 24.87 4.45 -4.41
N LEU A 165 25.45 4.24 -5.58
CA LEU A 165 26.40 3.14 -5.82
C LEU A 165 27.62 3.29 -4.92
N ASP A 166 28.17 4.50 -4.82
CA ASP A 166 29.30 4.79 -3.95
C ASP A 166 28.98 4.47 -2.48
N LYS A 167 27.82 4.86 -1.98
CA LYS A 167 27.35 4.54 -0.63
C LYS A 167 27.20 3.03 -0.41
N CYS A 168 26.58 2.33 -1.35
CA CYS A 168 26.44 0.87 -1.27
C CYS A 168 27.80 0.17 -1.24
N VAL A 169 28.77 0.63 -2.05
CA VAL A 169 30.12 0.08 -2.05
C VAL A 169 30.82 0.31 -0.71
N LEU A 170 30.69 1.51 -0.13
CA LEU A 170 31.27 1.83 1.18
C LEU A 170 30.64 0.97 2.29
N GLU A 171 29.32 0.82 2.28
CA GLU A 171 28.59 0.00 3.27
C GLU A 171 29.00 -1.49 3.17
N LEU A 172 29.09 -2.03 1.96
CA LEU A 172 29.55 -3.40 1.74
C LEU A 172 30.98 -3.61 2.20
N LYS A 173 31.89 -2.66 1.98
CA LYS A 173 33.27 -2.73 2.49
C LYS A 173 33.29 -2.73 4.01
N SER A 174 32.54 -1.86 4.68
CA SER A 174 32.47 -1.82 6.14
C SER A 174 31.91 -3.11 6.75
N LEU A 175 30.89 -3.71 6.11
CA LEU A 175 30.33 -5.00 6.52
C LEU A 175 31.32 -6.15 6.34
N HIS A 176 32.12 -6.13 5.27
CA HIS A 176 33.15 -7.13 5.03
C HIS A 176 34.26 -7.05 6.09
N GLU A 177 34.73 -5.85 6.42
CA GLU A 177 35.74 -5.61 7.45
C GLU A 177 35.26 -6.07 8.84
N THR A 178 33.99 -5.78 9.18
CA THR A 178 33.41 -6.23 10.46
C THR A 178 33.25 -7.74 10.57
N LYS A 179 32.99 -8.45 9.47
CA LYS A 179 32.98 -9.92 9.46
C LYS A 179 34.38 -10.50 9.62
N SER A 180 35.36 -10.01 8.87
CA SER A 180 36.77 -10.46 9.02
C SER A 180 37.29 -10.34 10.46
N THR A 181 36.96 -9.23 11.12
CA THR A 181 37.40 -9.03 12.53
C THR A 181 36.69 -9.92 13.55
N ASN A 182 35.49 -10.40 13.25
CA ASN A 182 34.77 -11.35 14.10
C ASN A 182 35.24 -12.79 13.90
N ASP A 183 35.51 -13.18 12.66
CA ASP A 183 36.06 -14.51 12.35
C ASP A 183 37.45 -14.69 12.98
N ASP A 184 38.32 -13.66 12.99
CA ASP A 184 39.63 -13.68 13.66
C ASP A 184 39.54 -13.75 15.20
N LYS A 185 38.42 -13.35 15.79
CA LYS A 185 38.21 -13.48 17.25
C LYS A 185 37.70 -14.86 17.65
N GLU A 186 36.92 -15.52 16.82
CA GLU A 186 36.39 -16.86 17.09
C GLU A 186 37.47 -17.95 16.99
N TYR A 187 38.49 -17.72 16.15
CA TYR A 187 39.63 -18.63 16.05
C TYR A 187 40.64 -18.53 17.24
N LYS A 188 40.64 -17.40 17.97
CA LYS A 188 41.56 -17.19 19.11
C LYS A 188 41.03 -17.67 20.46
N THR A 189 39.78 -18.07 20.55
CA THR A 189 39.16 -18.55 21.81
C THR A 189 39.10 -20.07 21.95
N ASN A 190 39.63 -20.83 20.98
CA ASN A 190 39.65 -22.31 21.01
C ASN A 190 41.02 -22.93 21.28
N ASP A 191 42.04 -22.15 21.65
CA ASP A 191 43.40 -22.63 21.92
C ASP A 191 43.88 -22.34 23.35
N ASP A 192 42.97 -22.32 24.35
CA ASP A 192 43.33 -22.32 25.78
C ASP A 192 42.70 -23.49 26.54
#